data_b04f8b79acde06a93ac41fb3cae116e7
#
_entry.id   b04f8b79acde06a93ac41fb3cae116e7
#
_cell.length_a   1.000
_cell.length_b   1.000
_cell.length_c   1.000
_cell.angle_alpha   90.00
_cell.angle_beta   90.00
_cell.angle_gamma   90.00
#
_symmetry.space_group_name_H-M   'P 1'
#
loop_
_entity.id
_entity.type
_entity.pdbx_description
1 polymer ?
#
loop_
_entity_poly.entity_id
_entity_poly.type
_entity_poly.pdbx_seq_one_letter_code
_entity_poly.pdbx_strand_id
1 'polypeptide(L)'
;MSDRFLPDVAVLDPRCTEKLPPRQTAACGMDALVHAMEAYTCRQKNPLSDAYARTAVEMIGKNLIAAVRQPDSQEYRLAMACASAMAGMAFSNSMVGLVHAIGHALGAVCSVPHGEAVGLLLPWVMRWQMDC
;
A
#
# COMPACT_ATOMS: atom_id res chain seq x y z
N MET A 1 -6.32 10.24 -14.82
CA MET A 1 -6.33 8.85 -15.31
C MET A 1 -7.47 8.76 -16.32
N SER A 2 -7.34 8.03 -17.43
CA SER A 2 -8.43 7.90 -18.40
C SER A 2 -9.32 6.72 -18.00
N ASP A 3 -10.64 6.92 -18.02
CA ASP A 3 -11.64 5.86 -17.70
C ASP A 3 -11.54 4.65 -18.65
N ARG A 4 -10.89 4.83 -19.80
CA ARG A 4 -10.64 3.74 -20.77
C ARG A 4 -9.68 2.66 -20.28
N PHE A 5 -8.94 2.90 -19.18
CA PHE A 5 -8.01 1.96 -18.58
C PHE A 5 -8.55 1.28 -17.32
N LEU A 6 -9.81 1.56 -16.95
CA LEU A 6 -10.45 0.86 -15.83
C LEU A 6 -10.87 -0.55 -16.28
N PRO A 7 -10.50 -1.60 -15.55
CA PRO A 7 -10.95 -2.95 -15.89
C PRO A 7 -12.42 -3.14 -15.49
N ASP A 8 -13.15 -3.93 -16.28
CA ASP A 8 -14.52 -4.32 -15.94
C ASP A 8 -14.55 -5.34 -14.78
N VAL A 9 -13.48 -6.11 -14.64
CA VAL A 9 -13.33 -7.14 -13.60
C VAL A 9 -11.88 -7.18 -13.12
N ALA A 10 -11.68 -7.22 -11.81
CA ALA A 10 -10.37 -7.49 -11.19
C ALA A 10 -10.42 -8.85 -10.46
N VAL A 11 -9.50 -9.75 -10.78
CA VAL A 11 -9.38 -11.07 -10.16
C VAL A 11 -8.16 -11.08 -9.25
N LEU A 12 -8.38 -11.35 -7.96
CA LEU A 12 -7.31 -11.45 -6.96
C LEU A 12 -7.00 -12.93 -6.71
N ASP A 13 -5.89 -13.40 -7.27
CA ASP A 13 -5.44 -14.78 -7.14
C ASP A 13 -4.16 -14.84 -6.29
N PRO A 14 -4.20 -15.47 -5.09
CA PRO A 14 -3.04 -15.56 -4.22
C PRO A 14 -1.87 -16.32 -4.84
N ARG A 15 -2.11 -17.20 -5.81
CA ARG A 15 -1.09 -17.95 -6.53
C ARG A 15 -0.14 -17.05 -7.33
N CYS A 16 -0.61 -15.88 -7.76
CA CYS A 16 0.24 -14.91 -8.47
C CYS A 16 1.39 -14.39 -7.62
N THR A 17 1.30 -14.47 -6.31
CA THR A 17 2.30 -13.96 -5.37
C THR A 17 2.97 -15.05 -4.52
N GLU A 18 2.62 -16.34 -4.72
CA GLU A 18 3.11 -17.45 -3.88
C GLU A 18 4.65 -17.57 -3.85
N LYS A 19 5.31 -17.26 -4.97
CA LYS A 19 6.78 -17.32 -5.11
C LYS A 19 7.49 -16.01 -4.77
N LEU A 20 6.76 -15.01 -4.30
CA LEU A 20 7.35 -13.71 -3.95
C LEU A 20 8.23 -13.86 -2.70
N PRO A 21 9.53 -13.47 -2.77
CA PRO A 21 10.43 -13.58 -1.62
C PRO A 21 9.94 -12.77 -0.41
N PRO A 22 10.27 -13.18 0.83
CA PRO A 22 9.84 -12.47 2.04
C PRO A 22 10.15 -10.98 2.05
N ARG A 23 11.35 -10.59 1.59
CA ARG A 23 11.75 -9.17 1.48
C ARG A 23 10.83 -8.40 0.54
N GLN A 24 10.50 -8.99 -0.62
CA GLN A 24 9.61 -8.35 -1.58
C GLN A 24 8.16 -8.31 -1.07
N THR A 25 7.72 -9.37 -0.39
CA THR A 25 6.40 -9.39 0.29
C THR A 25 6.30 -8.25 1.31
N ALA A 26 7.34 -8.05 2.13
CA ALA A 26 7.38 -6.97 3.10
C ALA A 26 7.37 -5.60 2.43
N ALA A 27 8.19 -5.38 1.40
CA ALA A 27 8.28 -4.12 0.69
C ALA A 27 6.95 -3.75 0.01
N CYS A 28 6.32 -4.67 -0.73
CA CYS A 28 5.03 -4.44 -1.38
C CYS A 28 3.91 -4.22 -0.36
N GLY A 29 3.93 -4.95 0.77
CA GLY A 29 2.96 -4.77 1.84
C GLY A 29 3.10 -3.44 2.57
N MET A 30 4.33 -2.97 2.77
CA MET A 30 4.59 -1.63 3.30
C MET A 30 4.15 -0.54 2.33
N ASP A 31 4.38 -0.71 1.04
CA ASP A 31 3.90 0.22 0.02
C ASP A 31 2.36 0.32 0.03
N ALA A 32 1.66 -0.79 0.09
CA ALA A 32 0.20 -0.81 0.23
C ALA A 32 -0.27 -0.11 1.52
N LEU A 33 0.48 -0.26 2.63
CA LEU A 33 0.19 0.45 3.88
C LEU A 33 0.34 1.97 3.71
N VAL A 34 1.43 2.40 3.05
CA VAL A 34 1.68 3.83 2.78
C VAL A 34 0.58 4.40 1.90
N HIS A 35 0.19 3.71 0.83
CA HIS A 35 -0.94 4.12 -0.03
C HIS A 35 -2.21 4.35 0.79
N ALA A 36 -2.57 3.40 1.65
CA ALA A 36 -3.78 3.52 2.47
C ALA A 36 -3.68 4.66 3.48
N MET A 37 -2.55 4.81 4.18
CA MET A 37 -2.36 5.87 5.17
C MET A 37 -2.35 7.26 4.52
N GLU A 38 -1.67 7.42 3.39
CA GLU A 38 -1.67 8.71 2.68
C GLU A 38 -3.02 9.04 2.08
N ALA A 39 -3.73 8.05 1.53
CA ALA A 39 -5.10 8.25 1.07
C ALA A 39 -6.01 8.78 2.19
N TYR A 40 -5.86 8.24 3.41
CA TYR A 40 -6.65 8.65 4.57
C TYR A 40 -6.29 10.05 5.08
N THR A 41 -5.03 10.46 4.96
CA THR A 41 -4.56 11.80 5.41
C THR A 41 -4.58 12.85 4.31
N CYS A 42 -4.83 12.48 3.07
CA CYS A 42 -4.84 13.38 1.94
C CYS A 42 -6.00 14.41 2.04
N ARG A 43 -5.74 15.63 1.57
CA ARG A 43 -6.75 16.72 1.55
C ARG A 43 -7.92 16.45 0.60
N GLN A 44 -7.74 15.59 -0.40
CA GLN A 44 -8.77 15.21 -1.38
C GLN A 44 -9.57 13.97 -0.98
N LYS A 45 -9.36 13.47 0.24
CA LYS A 45 -10.08 12.31 0.76
C LYS A 45 -11.60 12.53 0.80
N ASN A 46 -12.32 11.45 0.76
CA ASN A 46 -13.78 11.42 0.81
C ASN A 46 -14.24 10.18 1.60
N PRO A 47 -15.53 10.07 1.99
CA PRO A 47 -16.00 8.94 2.79
C PRO A 47 -15.73 7.56 2.19
N LEU A 48 -15.72 7.41 0.87
CA LEU A 48 -15.43 6.14 0.21
C LEU A 48 -13.94 5.80 0.29
N SER A 49 -13.05 6.75 -0.04
CA SER A 49 -11.62 6.56 0.09
C SER A 49 -11.23 6.27 1.55
N ASP A 50 -11.84 6.93 2.53
CA ASP A 50 -11.61 6.70 3.95
C ASP A 50 -12.02 5.28 4.38
N ALA A 51 -13.15 4.77 3.89
CA ALA A 51 -13.61 3.42 4.19
C ALA A 51 -12.64 2.36 3.68
N TYR A 52 -12.20 2.48 2.43
CA TYR A 52 -11.22 1.58 1.85
C TYR A 52 -9.85 1.68 2.54
N ALA A 53 -9.36 2.88 2.80
CA ALA A 53 -8.09 3.13 3.45
C ALA A 53 -8.04 2.50 4.85
N ARG A 54 -9.04 2.73 5.69
CA ARG A 54 -9.13 2.14 7.03
C ARG A 54 -9.12 0.61 6.98
N THR A 55 -9.94 0.04 6.10
CA THR A 55 -10.01 -1.42 5.95
C THR A 55 -8.67 -1.99 5.48
N ALA A 56 -8.01 -1.34 4.52
CA ALA A 56 -6.69 -1.75 4.04
C ALA A 56 -5.64 -1.72 5.17
N VAL A 57 -5.57 -0.63 5.94
CA VAL A 57 -4.64 -0.51 7.09
C VAL A 57 -4.87 -1.64 8.10
N GLU A 58 -6.13 -1.91 8.46
CA GLU A 58 -6.48 -2.99 9.39
C GLU A 58 -6.07 -4.36 8.87
N MET A 59 -6.36 -4.66 7.61
CA MET A 59 -6.01 -5.94 6.98
C MET A 59 -4.49 -6.12 6.87
N ILE A 60 -3.75 -5.09 6.48
CA ILE A 60 -2.29 -5.14 6.39
C ILE A 60 -1.68 -5.35 7.79
N GLY A 61 -2.14 -4.61 8.78
CA GLY A 61 -1.67 -4.75 10.16
C GLY A 61 -1.86 -6.15 10.73
N LYS A 62 -2.94 -6.82 10.37
CA LYS A 62 -3.22 -8.19 10.80
C LYS A 62 -2.43 -9.27 10.05
N ASN A 63 -2.13 -9.04 8.76
CA ASN A 63 -1.70 -10.12 7.87
C ASN A 63 -0.26 -9.99 7.35
N LEU A 64 0.34 -8.79 7.29
CA LEU A 64 1.63 -8.58 6.64
C LEU A 64 2.75 -9.42 7.25
N ILE A 65 2.88 -9.42 8.58
CA ILE A 65 3.94 -10.19 9.27
C ILE A 65 3.74 -11.69 9.03
N ALA A 66 2.49 -12.16 9.06
CA ALA A 66 2.17 -13.55 8.79
C ALA A 66 2.47 -13.93 7.33
N ALA A 67 2.12 -13.09 6.37
CA ALA A 67 2.43 -13.31 4.95
C ALA A 67 3.93 -13.37 4.67
N VAL A 68 4.74 -12.58 5.39
CA VAL A 68 6.21 -12.61 5.29
C VAL A 68 6.79 -13.89 5.89
N ARG A 69 6.27 -14.33 7.04
CA ARG A 69 6.78 -15.51 7.78
C ARG A 69 6.26 -16.84 7.24
N GLN A 70 5.13 -16.83 6.58
CA GLN A 70 4.44 -18.00 6.03
C GLN A 70 4.14 -17.77 4.55
N PRO A 71 5.19 -17.74 3.70
CA PRO A 71 5.07 -17.36 2.30
C PRO A 71 4.15 -18.29 1.47
N ASP A 72 3.97 -19.53 1.91
CA ASP A 72 3.15 -20.53 1.21
C ASP A 72 1.65 -20.45 1.60
N SER A 73 1.28 -19.62 2.59
CA SER A 73 -0.10 -19.47 3.01
C SER A 73 -0.91 -18.65 2.00
N GLN A 74 -1.79 -19.33 1.28
CA GLN A 74 -2.71 -18.68 0.33
C GLN A 74 -3.68 -17.72 1.03
N GLU A 75 -4.05 -18.00 2.28
CA GLU A 75 -4.93 -17.14 3.08
C GLU A 75 -4.29 -15.76 3.29
N TYR A 76 -3.05 -15.73 3.79
CA TYR A 76 -2.36 -14.44 4.01
C TYR A 76 -2.02 -13.73 2.70
N ARG A 77 -1.66 -14.48 1.64
CA ARG A 77 -1.46 -13.91 0.30
C ARG A 77 -2.72 -13.25 -0.24
N LEU A 78 -3.86 -13.92 -0.13
CA LEU A 78 -5.14 -13.36 -0.55
C LEU A 78 -5.53 -12.13 0.28
N ALA A 79 -5.37 -12.20 1.61
CA ALA A 79 -5.65 -11.06 2.48
C ALA A 79 -4.80 -9.84 2.10
N MET A 80 -3.51 -10.03 1.82
CA MET A 80 -2.63 -8.94 1.36
C MET A 80 -2.99 -8.42 -0.02
N ALA A 81 -3.39 -9.29 -0.96
CA ALA A 81 -3.86 -8.87 -2.28
C ALA A 81 -5.14 -8.03 -2.18
N CYS A 82 -6.10 -8.45 -1.36
CA CYS A 82 -7.33 -7.68 -1.08
C CYS A 82 -7.01 -6.32 -0.45
N ALA A 83 -6.13 -6.30 0.55
CA ALA A 83 -5.72 -5.06 1.21
C ALA A 83 -5.03 -4.09 0.25
N SER A 84 -4.14 -4.60 -0.62
CA SER A 84 -3.48 -3.79 -1.64
C SER A 84 -4.47 -3.23 -2.66
N ALA A 85 -5.45 -4.03 -3.11
CA ALA A 85 -6.52 -3.56 -4.00
C ALA A 85 -7.36 -2.46 -3.35
N MET A 86 -7.71 -2.61 -2.07
CA MET A 86 -8.44 -1.58 -1.31
C MET A 86 -7.62 -0.30 -1.15
N ALA A 87 -6.32 -0.41 -0.85
CA ALA A 87 -5.42 0.74 -0.82
C ALA A 87 -5.35 1.45 -2.17
N GLY A 88 -5.30 0.67 -3.26
CA GLY A 88 -5.38 1.16 -4.64
C GLY A 88 -6.66 1.93 -4.93
N MET A 89 -7.81 1.41 -4.54
CA MET A 89 -9.10 2.10 -4.66
C MET A 89 -9.14 3.38 -3.81
N ALA A 90 -8.57 3.36 -2.61
CA ALA A 90 -8.50 4.52 -1.75
C ALA A 90 -7.72 5.66 -2.40
N PHE A 91 -6.44 5.45 -2.74
CA PHE A 91 -5.59 6.51 -3.29
C PHE A 91 -6.01 6.94 -4.71
N SER A 92 -6.63 6.09 -5.49
CA SER A 92 -7.17 6.47 -6.81
C SER A 92 -8.30 7.50 -6.69
N ASN A 93 -8.94 7.59 -5.53
CA ASN A 93 -10.04 8.53 -5.23
C ASN A 93 -9.65 9.67 -4.28
N SER A 94 -8.41 9.70 -3.79
CA SER A 94 -7.94 10.73 -2.85
C SER A 94 -6.54 11.25 -3.15
N MET A 95 -5.77 10.58 -3.98
CA MET A 95 -4.34 10.79 -4.23
C MET A 95 -3.45 10.24 -3.10
N VAL A 96 -2.13 10.32 -3.32
CA VAL A 96 -1.06 10.06 -2.36
C VAL A 96 -0.47 11.37 -1.86
N GLY A 97 0.51 11.31 -0.95
CA GLY A 97 1.03 12.49 -0.29
C GLY A 97 2.56 12.59 -0.31
N LEU A 98 3.11 13.15 0.79
CA LEU A 98 4.52 13.53 0.90
C LEU A 98 5.45 12.32 0.98
N VAL A 99 5.00 11.18 1.54
CA VAL A 99 5.82 9.95 1.61
C VAL A 99 6.19 9.49 0.20
N HIS A 100 5.19 9.41 -0.71
CA HIS A 100 5.45 9.03 -2.09
C HIS A 100 6.26 10.07 -2.84
N ALA A 101 6.00 11.36 -2.62
CA ALA A 101 6.76 12.43 -3.27
C ALA A 101 8.26 12.35 -2.95
N ILE A 102 8.63 12.14 -1.69
CA ILE A 102 10.03 11.98 -1.27
C ILE A 102 10.55 10.59 -1.68
N GLY A 103 9.74 9.54 -1.50
CA GLY A 103 10.11 8.16 -1.81
C GLY A 103 10.47 7.94 -3.27
N HIS A 104 9.75 8.56 -4.20
CA HIS A 104 10.09 8.53 -5.63
C HIS A 104 11.44 9.19 -5.91
N ALA A 105 11.68 10.38 -5.32
CA ALA A 105 12.96 11.07 -5.48
C ALA A 105 14.12 10.25 -4.87
N LEU A 106 13.93 9.67 -3.69
CA LEU A 106 14.92 8.81 -3.02
C LEU A 106 15.24 7.57 -3.87
N GLY A 107 14.21 6.90 -4.40
CA GLY A 107 14.38 5.75 -5.27
C GLY A 107 15.15 6.10 -6.55
N ALA A 108 14.87 7.24 -7.17
CA ALA A 108 15.54 7.69 -8.39
C ALA A 108 17.02 8.05 -8.16
N VAL A 109 17.36 8.70 -7.04
CA VAL A 109 18.73 9.17 -6.76
C VAL A 109 19.59 8.09 -6.13
N CYS A 110 19.04 7.31 -5.19
CA CYS A 110 19.78 6.33 -4.39
C CYS A 110 19.57 4.88 -4.82
N SER A 111 18.75 4.62 -5.84
CA SER A 111 18.42 3.27 -6.31
C SER A 111 17.85 2.36 -5.21
N VAL A 112 17.15 2.95 -4.23
CA VAL A 112 16.46 2.20 -3.17
C VAL A 112 15.16 1.63 -3.74
N PRO A 113 14.83 0.35 -3.48
CA PRO A 113 13.55 -0.23 -3.89
C PRO A 113 12.38 0.57 -3.34
N HIS A 114 11.35 0.80 -4.18
CA HIS A 114 10.26 1.74 -3.88
C HIS A 114 9.57 1.47 -2.54
N GLY A 115 9.12 0.23 -2.30
CA GLY A 115 8.42 -0.11 -1.06
C GLY A 115 9.30 0.01 0.19
N GLU A 116 10.62 -0.15 0.07
CA GLU A 116 11.57 0.09 1.16
C GLU A 116 11.71 1.60 1.41
N ALA A 117 11.83 2.40 0.36
CA ALA A 117 11.96 3.86 0.46
C ALA A 117 10.74 4.49 1.16
N VAL A 118 9.53 4.17 0.69
CA VAL A 118 8.30 4.73 1.28
C VAL A 118 8.04 4.18 2.69
N GLY A 119 8.36 2.91 2.94
CA GLY A 119 8.26 2.31 4.28
C GLY A 119 9.16 2.96 5.31
N LEU A 120 10.40 3.32 4.95
CA LEU A 120 11.35 4.04 5.81
C LEU A 120 10.89 5.48 6.11
N LEU A 121 10.27 6.14 5.14
CA LEU A 121 9.83 7.54 5.26
C LEU A 121 8.53 7.69 6.03
N LEU A 122 7.66 6.67 6.00
CA LEU A 122 6.31 6.74 6.57
C LEU A 122 6.28 7.27 8.02
N PRO A 123 7.05 6.72 8.99
CA PRO A 123 6.97 7.16 10.38
C PRO A 123 7.34 8.64 10.57
N TRP A 124 8.31 9.12 9.79
CA TRP A 124 8.80 10.49 9.89
C TRP A 124 7.81 11.49 9.33
N VAL A 125 7.24 11.18 8.18
CA VAL A 125 6.23 12.05 7.54
C VAL A 125 4.96 12.07 8.37
N MET A 126 4.48 10.91 8.87
CA MET A 126 3.29 10.87 9.73
C MET A 126 3.49 11.67 11.01
N ARG A 127 4.65 11.57 11.66
CA ARG A 127 4.96 12.39 12.83
C ARG A 127 4.90 13.88 12.50
N TRP A 128 5.55 14.28 11.43
CA TRP A 128 5.54 15.67 11.00
C TRP A 128 4.12 16.19 10.71
N GLN A 129 3.29 15.39 10.08
CA GLN A 129 1.89 15.76 9.79
C GLN A 129 1.02 15.90 11.05
N MET A 130 1.35 15.20 12.15
CA MET A 130 0.61 15.34 13.42
C MET A 130 0.95 16.64 14.14
N ASP A 131 2.08 17.23 13.86
CA ASP A 131 2.56 18.48 14.49
C ASP A 131 2.13 19.75 13.69
N CYS A 132 1.47 19.54 12.51
CA CYS A 132 0.98 20.62 11.64
C CYS A 132 -0.53 20.82 11.76
#